data_6d361057cda6809b1772459318cf31f0
#
_entry.id   6d361057cda6809b1772459318cf31f0
#
_cell.length_a   1.000
_cell.length_b   1.000
_cell.length_c   1.000
_cell.angle_alpha   90.00
_cell.angle_beta   90.00
_cell.angle_gamma   90.00
#
_symmetry.space_group_name_H-M   'P 1'
#
loop_
_entity.id
_entity.type
_entity.pdbx_description
1 polymer ?
#
loop_
_entity_poly.entity_id
_entity_poly.type
_entity_poly.pdbx_seq_one_letter_code
_entity_poly.pdbx_strand_id
1 'polypeptide(L)'
;IPIDAEILSSAIRKATLDLKIVPVLCGSALKNKGIQPLVDAVVNFLPSPIDIPPIKGIHPGTEETIDCIAQDKSPLAALIFKVAMMEGRKLSFVRVYSGMINAGQEVYNPVRKKKEKISRILRMHANKRERINLTGAGSIVGIVGLKESSTGETLCLSNEPVILEKMEFYEPVISVAVEPKTHADQDKFEDVLNKMIAEDPTLKVRSDEDTGQIILSGMGELHLDVIISRMRREFKTDVNVGKPQVVYRETIGKEAKGFASFDREVAGHHHFGEVSLELKPLKRGLGNRFRSIITDENIPDIFMPAIEKGVYESLESGALSGYPVVDVEVKLTGGSYKESFGSELAYKVSSSMACK
;
A
#
# COMPACT_ATOMS: atom_id res chain seq x y z
N ILE A 1 -57.02 1.29 16.04
CA ILE A 1 -56.60 2.66 15.57
C ILE A 1 -56.20 2.44 14.10
N PRO A 2 -56.81 3.13 13.14
CA PRO A 2 -56.36 3.08 11.76
C PRO A 2 -54.96 3.68 11.70
N ILE A 3 -54.00 2.93 11.15
CA ILE A 3 -52.64 3.37 10.93
C ILE A 3 -52.63 4.19 9.64
N ASP A 4 -52.30 5.46 9.73
CA ASP A 4 -52.18 6.33 8.58
C ASP A 4 -50.88 5.98 7.79
N ALA A 5 -50.94 6.19 6.46
CA ALA A 5 -49.83 5.92 5.56
C ALA A 5 -48.55 6.73 5.93
N GLU A 6 -48.71 7.93 6.43
CA GLU A 6 -47.56 8.75 6.87
C GLU A 6 -46.87 8.18 8.12
N ILE A 7 -47.70 7.73 9.11
CA ILE A 7 -47.17 7.06 10.32
C ILE A 7 -46.47 5.78 9.96
N LEU A 8 -47.02 4.97 9.04
CA LEU A 8 -46.40 3.73 8.57
C LEU A 8 -45.09 4.03 7.86
N SER A 9 -45.05 4.99 6.95
CA SER A 9 -43.86 5.37 6.21
C SER A 9 -42.73 5.86 7.16
N SER A 10 -43.09 6.69 8.14
CA SER A 10 -42.14 7.19 9.18
C SER A 10 -41.59 6.01 10.01
N ALA A 11 -42.43 5.06 10.41
CA ALA A 11 -42.00 3.88 11.16
C ALA A 11 -41.07 2.97 10.34
N ILE A 12 -41.38 2.74 9.06
CA ILE A 12 -40.54 1.97 8.12
C ILE A 12 -39.19 2.67 7.97
N ARG A 13 -39.17 4.01 7.73
CA ARG A 13 -37.91 4.76 7.65
C ARG A 13 -37.05 4.59 8.91
N LYS A 14 -37.64 4.81 10.09
CA LYS A 14 -36.91 4.68 11.36
C LYS A 14 -36.34 3.27 11.53
N ALA A 15 -37.15 2.25 11.28
CA ALA A 15 -36.70 0.87 11.42
C ALA A 15 -35.62 0.47 10.38
N THR A 16 -35.67 1.07 9.17
CA THR A 16 -34.65 0.89 8.13
C THR A 16 -33.33 1.58 8.50
N LEU A 17 -33.39 2.81 9.01
CA LEU A 17 -32.22 3.56 9.48
C LEU A 17 -31.56 2.87 10.68
N ASP A 18 -32.37 2.28 11.58
CA ASP A 18 -31.88 1.49 12.72
C ASP A 18 -31.40 0.08 12.32
N LEU A 19 -31.39 -0.26 11.02
CA LEU A 19 -31.02 -1.60 10.46
C LEU A 19 -31.86 -2.76 11.03
N LYS A 20 -33.08 -2.50 11.50
CA LYS A 20 -34.00 -3.53 12.05
C LYS A 20 -34.82 -4.22 10.98
N ILE A 21 -35.05 -3.57 9.85
CA ILE A 21 -35.77 -4.12 8.69
C ILE A 21 -35.12 -3.73 7.38
N VAL A 22 -35.42 -4.50 6.34
CA VAL A 22 -35.07 -4.20 4.94
C VAL A 22 -36.36 -4.09 4.15
N PRO A 23 -36.71 -2.92 3.60
CA PRO A 23 -37.88 -2.76 2.73
C PRO A 23 -37.73 -3.59 1.43
N VAL A 24 -38.72 -4.37 1.09
CA VAL A 24 -38.79 -5.18 -0.13
C VAL A 24 -39.91 -4.70 -1.01
N LEU A 25 -39.58 -4.38 -2.27
CA LEU A 25 -40.56 -3.91 -3.24
C LEU A 25 -40.60 -4.84 -4.44
N CYS A 26 -41.78 -4.99 -5.01
CA CYS A 26 -42.05 -5.81 -6.19
C CYS A 26 -42.34 -4.93 -7.40
N GLY A 27 -41.80 -5.30 -8.56
CA GLY A 27 -42.04 -4.58 -9.80
C GLY A 27 -41.61 -5.33 -11.04
N SER A 28 -41.89 -4.75 -12.21
CA SER A 28 -41.43 -5.23 -13.51
C SER A 28 -40.84 -4.09 -14.30
N ALA A 29 -39.49 -4.03 -14.38
CA ALA A 29 -38.79 -3.01 -15.12
C ALA A 29 -39.18 -3.00 -16.61
N LEU A 30 -39.29 -4.19 -17.23
CA LEU A 30 -39.68 -4.31 -18.63
C LEU A 30 -41.08 -3.72 -18.92
N LYS A 31 -42.01 -3.84 -17.97
CA LYS A 31 -43.37 -3.31 -18.10
C LYS A 31 -43.54 -1.93 -17.47
N ASN A 32 -42.47 -1.31 -16.99
CA ASN A 32 -42.46 -0.05 -16.24
C ASN A 32 -43.49 0.03 -15.11
N LYS A 33 -43.66 -1.09 -14.38
CA LYS A 33 -44.56 -1.20 -13.21
C LYS A 33 -43.77 -1.27 -11.93
N GLY A 34 -44.16 -0.45 -10.93
CA GLY A 34 -43.51 -0.42 -9.62
C GLY A 34 -42.16 0.33 -9.60
N ILE A 35 -41.73 0.96 -10.69
CA ILE A 35 -40.44 1.67 -10.76
C ILE A 35 -40.49 2.97 -9.95
N GLN A 36 -41.56 3.78 -10.09
CA GLN A 36 -41.71 5.02 -9.34
C GLN A 36 -41.75 4.76 -7.82
N PRO A 37 -42.57 3.82 -7.30
CA PRO A 37 -42.51 3.47 -5.87
C PRO A 37 -41.15 3.00 -5.38
N LEU A 38 -40.37 2.31 -6.23
CA LEU A 38 -38.99 1.93 -5.88
C LEU A 38 -38.08 3.14 -5.73
N VAL A 39 -38.14 4.09 -6.66
CA VAL A 39 -37.35 5.33 -6.59
C VAL A 39 -37.78 6.18 -5.39
N ASP A 40 -39.08 6.29 -5.14
CA ASP A 40 -39.60 6.99 -3.96
C ASP A 40 -39.16 6.32 -2.67
N ALA A 41 -39.13 4.98 -2.61
CA ALA A 41 -38.63 4.25 -1.45
C ALA A 41 -37.14 4.50 -1.18
N VAL A 42 -36.32 4.66 -2.22
CA VAL A 42 -34.91 5.07 -2.07
C VAL A 42 -34.80 6.42 -1.36
N VAL A 43 -35.61 7.41 -1.78
CA VAL A 43 -35.64 8.74 -1.18
C VAL A 43 -36.18 8.70 0.24
N ASN A 44 -37.26 7.95 0.46
CA ASN A 44 -37.99 7.95 1.72
C ASN A 44 -37.35 7.09 2.82
N PHE A 45 -36.67 6.00 2.46
CA PHE A 45 -36.22 5.01 3.46
C PHE A 45 -34.70 4.90 3.62
N LEU A 46 -33.89 5.29 2.62
CA LEU A 46 -32.45 5.24 2.78
C LEU A 46 -31.89 6.46 3.52
N PRO A 47 -30.79 6.32 4.28
CA PRO A 47 -30.19 7.41 5.01
C PRO A 47 -29.54 8.44 4.07
N SER A 48 -29.74 9.71 4.37
CA SER A 48 -28.91 10.79 3.82
C SER A 48 -27.68 11.01 4.71
N PRO A 49 -26.67 11.74 4.25
CA PRO A 49 -25.46 12.02 5.06
C PRO A 49 -25.73 12.70 6.42
N ILE A 50 -26.86 13.38 6.57
CA ILE A 50 -27.26 14.02 7.83
C ILE A 50 -28.06 13.10 8.77
N ASP A 51 -28.54 11.97 8.28
CA ASP A 51 -29.27 10.96 9.08
C ASP A 51 -28.32 10.03 9.84
N ILE A 52 -27.04 10.02 9.47
CA ILE A 52 -26.01 9.14 10.07
C ILE A 52 -25.10 9.95 11.01
N PRO A 53 -24.49 9.32 12.03
CA PRO A 53 -23.53 9.99 12.88
C PRO A 53 -22.35 10.57 12.07
N PRO A 54 -21.74 11.67 12.55
CA PRO A 54 -20.54 12.22 11.93
C PRO A 54 -19.44 11.17 11.78
N ILE A 55 -18.75 11.19 10.65
CA ILE A 55 -17.59 10.32 10.43
C ILE A 55 -16.44 10.82 11.31
N LYS A 56 -15.76 9.90 11.96
CA LYS A 56 -14.60 10.20 12.78
C LYS A 56 -13.33 10.23 11.95
N GLY A 57 -12.55 11.26 12.13
CA GLY A 57 -11.18 11.36 11.62
C GLY A 57 -10.19 11.49 12.77
N ILE A 58 -8.91 11.45 12.47
CA ILE A 58 -7.82 11.57 13.43
C ILE A 58 -6.95 12.75 13.02
N HIS A 59 -6.59 13.59 13.98
CA HIS A 59 -5.65 14.68 13.75
C HIS A 59 -4.22 14.10 13.60
N PRO A 60 -3.50 14.39 12.49
CA PRO A 60 -2.22 13.74 12.18
C PRO A 60 -1.07 14.07 13.14
N GLY A 61 -1.21 15.10 13.97
CA GLY A 61 -0.15 15.52 14.92
C GLY A 61 -0.47 15.23 16.38
N THR A 62 -1.76 15.33 16.79
CA THR A 62 -2.18 15.11 18.19
C THR A 62 -2.85 13.76 18.43
N GLU A 63 -3.16 13.03 17.36
CA GLU A 63 -3.89 11.75 17.37
C GLU A 63 -5.30 11.85 17.99
N GLU A 64 -5.81 13.07 18.18
CA GLU A 64 -7.16 13.31 18.69
C GLU A 64 -8.20 12.98 17.64
N THR A 65 -9.34 12.43 18.09
CA THR A 65 -10.48 12.15 17.23
C THR A 65 -11.25 13.44 16.91
N ILE A 66 -11.53 13.67 15.62
CA ILE A 66 -12.27 14.81 15.10
C ILE A 66 -13.56 14.31 14.46
N ASP A 67 -14.71 14.89 14.83
CA ASP A 67 -15.97 14.59 14.19
C ASP A 67 -16.14 15.42 12.90
N CYS A 68 -16.20 14.74 11.77
CA CYS A 68 -16.43 15.34 10.45
C CYS A 68 -17.93 15.43 10.17
N ILE A 69 -18.53 16.57 10.49
CA ILE A 69 -19.98 16.79 10.36
C ILE A 69 -20.33 17.02 8.89
N ALA A 70 -21.39 16.37 8.41
CA ALA A 70 -21.86 16.47 7.02
C ALA A 70 -22.55 17.81 6.74
N GLN A 71 -21.82 18.90 6.83
CA GLN A 71 -22.28 20.27 6.57
C GLN A 71 -21.29 21.02 5.69
N ASP A 72 -21.79 21.84 4.78
CA ASP A 72 -20.98 22.60 3.84
C ASP A 72 -20.07 23.65 4.51
N LYS A 73 -20.48 24.15 5.67
CA LYS A 73 -19.72 25.17 6.44
C LYS A 73 -18.65 24.57 7.35
N SER A 74 -18.64 23.28 7.51
CA SER A 74 -17.63 22.57 8.32
C SER A 74 -16.28 22.48 7.60
N PRO A 75 -15.18 22.19 8.32
CA PRO A 75 -13.87 21.92 7.71
C PRO A 75 -13.95 20.81 6.66
N LEU A 76 -13.14 20.95 5.61
CA LEU A 76 -13.09 19.96 4.54
C LEU A 76 -12.51 18.64 5.04
N ALA A 77 -13.27 17.56 4.85
CA ALA A 77 -12.81 16.19 4.98
C ALA A 77 -13.38 15.36 3.82
N ALA A 78 -12.52 14.88 2.95
CA ALA A 78 -12.92 14.11 1.78
C ALA A 78 -11.97 12.92 1.55
N LEU A 79 -12.52 11.78 1.13
CA LEU A 79 -11.78 10.55 0.93
C LEU A 79 -11.69 10.21 -0.56
N ILE A 80 -10.49 9.94 -1.04
CA ILE A 80 -10.26 9.34 -2.35
C ILE A 80 -10.49 7.84 -2.22
N PHE A 81 -11.61 7.34 -2.70
CA PHE A 81 -11.94 5.91 -2.56
C PHE A 81 -11.61 5.09 -3.82
N LYS A 82 -11.36 5.76 -4.95
CA LYS A 82 -10.98 5.12 -6.20
C LYS A 82 -10.18 6.08 -7.08
N VAL A 83 -9.17 5.56 -7.75
CA VAL A 83 -8.47 6.23 -8.84
C VAL A 83 -8.69 5.44 -10.13
N ALA A 84 -8.87 6.13 -11.24
CA ALA A 84 -8.98 5.53 -12.57
C ALA A 84 -8.22 6.36 -13.60
N MET A 85 -7.60 5.69 -14.57
CA MET A 85 -6.98 6.34 -15.72
C MET A 85 -7.99 6.42 -16.86
N MET A 86 -8.46 7.60 -17.15
CA MET A 86 -9.45 7.84 -18.20
C MET A 86 -8.85 8.75 -19.28
N GLU A 87 -8.79 8.25 -20.51
CA GLU A 87 -8.19 8.99 -21.65
C GLU A 87 -6.77 9.51 -21.35
N GLY A 88 -5.97 8.68 -20.68
CA GLY A 88 -4.59 9.02 -20.31
C GLY A 88 -4.45 10.00 -19.14
N ARG A 89 -5.56 10.39 -18.49
CA ARG A 89 -5.55 11.31 -17.33
C ARG A 89 -6.04 10.62 -16.08
N LYS A 90 -5.39 10.94 -14.97
CA LYS A 90 -5.79 10.47 -13.65
C LYS A 90 -7.09 11.16 -13.21
N LEU A 91 -8.11 10.38 -12.94
CA LEU A 91 -9.36 10.79 -12.34
C LEU A 91 -9.48 10.16 -10.96
N SER A 92 -9.55 11.00 -9.93
CA SER A 92 -9.73 10.56 -8.54
C SER A 92 -11.20 10.69 -8.17
N PHE A 93 -11.82 9.57 -7.79
CA PHE A 93 -13.19 9.58 -7.26
C PHE A 93 -13.14 9.87 -5.78
N VAL A 94 -13.82 10.93 -5.39
CA VAL A 94 -13.77 11.50 -4.05
C VAL A 94 -15.18 11.58 -3.46
N ARG A 95 -15.32 11.09 -2.22
CA ARG A 95 -16.49 11.36 -1.39
C ARG A 95 -16.18 12.48 -0.44
N VAL A 96 -17.01 13.53 -0.46
CA VAL A 96 -16.94 14.64 0.48
C VAL A 96 -17.76 14.30 1.71
N TYR A 97 -17.13 14.15 2.87
CA TYR A 97 -17.81 13.85 4.11
C TYR A 97 -18.19 15.11 4.88
N SER A 98 -17.37 16.15 4.77
CA SER A 98 -17.54 17.43 5.48
C SER A 98 -16.99 18.56 4.63
N GLY A 99 -17.58 19.75 4.72
CA GLY A 99 -17.14 20.93 4.01
C GLY A 99 -17.49 20.94 2.53
N MET A 100 -16.83 21.82 1.78
CA MET A 100 -17.03 22.01 0.35
C MET A 100 -15.70 22.01 -0.40
N ILE A 101 -15.77 21.60 -1.67
CA ILE A 101 -14.65 21.64 -2.62
C ILE A 101 -15.00 22.55 -3.79
N ASN A 102 -14.08 23.47 -4.14
CA ASN A 102 -14.17 24.34 -5.28
C ASN A 102 -13.17 23.95 -6.38
N ALA A 103 -13.56 24.11 -7.63
CA ALA A 103 -12.62 24.01 -8.74
C ALA A 103 -11.57 25.12 -8.63
N GLY A 104 -10.29 24.77 -8.82
CA GLY A 104 -9.17 25.69 -8.64
C GLY A 104 -8.62 25.78 -7.22
N GLN A 105 -9.29 25.19 -6.22
CA GLN A 105 -8.88 25.20 -4.81
C GLN A 105 -7.62 24.36 -4.60
N GLU A 106 -6.77 24.81 -3.68
CA GLU A 106 -5.68 24.03 -3.12
C GLU A 106 -6.20 23.19 -1.96
N VAL A 107 -5.91 21.91 -1.95
CA VAL A 107 -6.21 20.95 -0.88
C VAL A 107 -4.93 20.33 -0.36
N TYR A 108 -4.97 19.86 0.87
CA TYR A 108 -3.85 19.24 1.55
C TYR A 108 -4.08 17.74 1.73
N ASN A 109 -3.07 16.95 1.41
CA ASN A 109 -3.03 15.53 1.68
C ASN A 109 -2.14 15.30 2.93
N PRO A 110 -2.72 14.99 4.10
CA PRO A 110 -1.99 14.87 5.35
C PRO A 110 -1.10 13.61 5.41
N VAL A 111 -1.44 12.56 4.65
CA VAL A 111 -0.66 11.33 4.58
C VAL A 111 0.66 11.57 3.85
N ARG A 112 0.60 12.28 2.72
CA ARG A 112 1.78 12.62 1.92
C ARG A 112 2.45 13.93 2.33
N LYS A 113 1.81 14.71 3.19
CA LYS A 113 2.25 16.04 3.61
C LYS A 113 2.47 16.99 2.43
N LYS A 114 1.60 16.88 1.42
CA LYS A 114 1.67 17.67 0.18
C LYS A 114 0.37 18.42 -0.08
N LYS A 115 0.51 19.59 -0.73
CA LYS A 115 -0.60 20.38 -1.25
C LYS A 115 -0.78 20.08 -2.72
N GLU A 116 -2.03 19.96 -3.15
CA GLU A 116 -2.40 19.69 -4.53
C GLU A 116 -3.54 20.60 -4.98
N LYS A 117 -3.57 20.93 -6.27
CA LYS A 117 -4.58 21.81 -6.84
C LYS A 117 -5.64 21.02 -7.58
N ILE A 118 -6.90 21.26 -7.24
CA ILE A 118 -8.06 20.72 -7.94
C ILE A 118 -8.25 21.48 -9.26
N SER A 119 -7.94 20.85 -10.39
CA SER A 119 -8.10 21.52 -11.69
C SER A 119 -9.55 21.54 -12.16
N ARG A 120 -10.28 20.44 -11.97
CA ARG A 120 -11.69 20.29 -12.39
C ARG A 120 -12.41 19.35 -11.44
N ILE A 121 -13.71 19.62 -11.27
CA ILE A 121 -14.64 18.73 -10.57
C ILE A 121 -15.66 18.24 -11.61
N LEU A 122 -15.91 16.93 -11.62
CA LEU A 122 -16.80 16.26 -12.55
C LEU A 122 -17.89 15.52 -11.77
N ARG A 123 -19.15 15.84 -12.05
CA ARG A 123 -20.29 15.00 -11.64
C ARG A 123 -20.40 13.86 -12.64
N MET A 124 -20.44 12.64 -12.12
CA MET A 124 -20.46 11.43 -12.92
C MET A 124 -21.87 10.86 -13.01
N HIS A 125 -22.35 10.65 -14.24
CA HIS A 125 -23.59 9.93 -14.52
C HIS A 125 -23.28 8.80 -15.52
N ALA A 126 -23.01 7.62 -15.03
CA ALA A 126 -22.48 6.51 -15.82
C ALA A 126 -21.26 6.99 -16.68
N ASN A 127 -21.39 7.01 -18.01
CA ASN A 127 -20.32 7.47 -18.91
C ASN A 127 -20.36 9.00 -19.20
N LYS A 128 -21.40 9.70 -18.73
CA LYS A 128 -21.50 11.16 -18.92
C LYS A 128 -20.78 11.89 -17.80
N ARG A 129 -20.04 12.94 -18.17
CA ARG A 129 -19.24 13.76 -17.25
C ARG A 129 -19.73 15.20 -17.36
N GLU A 130 -20.27 15.72 -16.30
CA GLU A 130 -20.69 17.11 -16.19
C GLU A 130 -19.66 17.90 -15.38
N ARG A 131 -19.13 18.97 -15.93
CA ARG A 131 -18.21 19.85 -15.20
C ARG A 131 -19.01 20.74 -14.24
N ILE A 132 -18.64 20.71 -12.98
CA ILE A 132 -19.20 21.55 -11.94
C ILE A 132 -18.10 22.39 -11.27
N ASN A 133 -18.45 23.53 -10.69
CA ASN A 133 -17.49 24.43 -10.06
C ASN A 133 -17.39 24.20 -8.54
N LEU A 134 -18.41 23.62 -7.93
CA LEU A 134 -18.56 23.49 -6.50
C LEU A 134 -19.26 22.17 -6.17
N THR A 135 -18.87 21.54 -5.07
CA THR A 135 -19.55 20.36 -4.50
C THR A 135 -19.42 20.38 -2.98
N GLY A 136 -20.47 19.95 -2.28
CA GLY A 136 -20.55 19.94 -0.82
C GLY A 136 -20.61 18.56 -0.20
N ALA A 137 -20.79 18.55 1.12
CA ALA A 137 -20.84 17.33 1.94
C ALA A 137 -21.89 16.31 1.43
N GLY A 138 -21.55 15.02 1.48
CA GLY A 138 -22.36 13.91 0.98
C GLY A 138 -22.21 13.59 -0.50
N SER A 139 -21.56 14.46 -1.28
CA SER A 139 -21.38 14.28 -2.71
C SER A 139 -20.26 13.28 -3.04
N ILE A 140 -20.43 12.57 -4.16
CA ILE A 140 -19.39 11.77 -4.82
C ILE A 140 -19.09 12.40 -6.16
N VAL A 141 -17.82 12.76 -6.38
CA VAL A 141 -17.38 13.45 -7.59
C VAL A 141 -16.07 12.88 -8.13
N GLY A 142 -15.81 13.10 -9.41
CA GLY A 142 -14.51 12.88 -10.01
C GLY A 142 -13.66 14.16 -9.97
N ILE A 143 -12.45 14.08 -9.47
CA ILE A 143 -11.52 15.21 -9.40
C ILE A 143 -10.33 14.97 -10.33
N VAL A 144 -10.01 15.96 -11.15
CA VAL A 144 -8.82 16.01 -12.00
C VAL A 144 -7.84 17.02 -11.42
N GLY A 145 -6.57 16.67 -11.38
CA GLY A 145 -5.49 17.56 -10.88
C GLY A 145 -4.70 16.98 -9.73
N LEU A 146 -5.21 15.98 -9.04
CA LEU A 146 -4.52 15.28 -7.95
C LEU A 146 -3.47 14.32 -8.54
N LYS A 147 -2.20 14.73 -8.55
CA LYS A 147 -1.11 13.96 -9.17
C LYS A 147 -0.54 12.92 -8.22
N GLU A 148 -0.32 13.32 -6.97
CA GLU A 148 0.39 12.54 -5.96
C GLU A 148 -0.54 11.65 -5.13
N SER A 149 -1.76 12.12 -4.89
CA SER A 149 -2.73 11.42 -4.04
C SER A 149 -3.20 10.09 -4.63
N SER A 150 -3.38 9.08 -3.78
CA SER A 150 -3.78 7.71 -4.15
C SER A 150 -5.09 7.29 -3.48
N THR A 151 -5.60 6.12 -3.86
CA THR A 151 -6.79 5.51 -3.23
C THR A 151 -6.56 5.29 -1.73
N GLY A 152 -7.56 5.61 -0.92
CA GLY A 152 -7.52 5.51 0.54
C GLY A 152 -6.95 6.75 1.25
N GLU A 153 -6.51 7.77 0.50
CA GLU A 153 -5.95 8.98 1.11
C GLU A 153 -7.01 10.08 1.28
N THR A 154 -6.81 10.89 2.31
CA THR A 154 -7.71 11.98 2.70
C THR A 154 -7.28 13.31 2.08
N LEU A 155 -8.25 14.12 1.70
CA LEU A 155 -8.07 15.52 1.31
C LEU A 155 -8.72 16.41 2.36
N CYS A 156 -8.00 17.42 2.84
CA CYS A 156 -8.46 18.38 3.85
C CYS A 156 -7.89 19.78 3.57
N LEU A 157 -8.08 20.70 4.50
CA LEU A 157 -7.40 21.99 4.50
C LEU A 157 -6.11 21.89 5.33
N SER A 158 -5.08 22.67 4.96
CA SER A 158 -3.79 22.63 5.66
C SER A 158 -3.82 23.20 7.08
N ASN A 159 -4.75 24.10 7.37
CA ASN A 159 -4.97 24.68 8.69
C ASN A 159 -5.84 23.81 9.62
N GLU A 160 -6.55 22.83 9.07
CA GLU A 160 -7.45 21.92 9.78
C GLU A 160 -7.22 20.48 9.28
N PRO A 161 -6.02 19.92 9.53
CA PRO A 161 -5.66 18.63 8.99
C PRO A 161 -6.39 17.49 9.70
N VAL A 162 -6.96 16.59 8.91
CA VAL A 162 -7.67 15.40 9.38
C VAL A 162 -7.33 14.21 8.48
N ILE A 163 -7.18 13.04 9.07
CA ILE A 163 -7.05 11.76 8.38
C ILE A 163 -8.32 10.96 8.66
N LEU A 164 -9.07 10.64 7.62
CA LEU A 164 -10.20 9.71 7.69
C LEU A 164 -9.68 8.28 7.80
N GLU A 165 -10.57 7.35 8.14
CA GLU A 165 -10.23 5.94 8.25
C GLU A 165 -9.47 5.45 7.02
N LYS A 166 -8.30 4.86 7.26
CA LYS A 166 -7.42 4.36 6.21
C LYS A 166 -7.97 3.05 5.67
N MET A 167 -8.08 2.96 4.35
CA MET A 167 -8.43 1.70 3.69
C MET A 167 -7.26 0.72 3.84
N GLU A 168 -7.54 -0.45 4.39
CA GLU A 168 -6.55 -1.54 4.47
C GLU A 168 -6.60 -2.38 3.20
N PHE A 169 -5.43 -2.56 2.59
CA PHE A 169 -5.27 -3.41 1.42
C PHE A 169 -4.47 -4.66 1.80
N TYR A 170 -4.94 -5.81 1.36
CA TYR A 170 -4.23 -7.07 1.57
C TYR A 170 -2.93 -7.10 0.76
N GLU A 171 -1.91 -7.73 1.36
CA GLU A 171 -0.66 -7.96 0.65
C GLU A 171 -0.85 -9.00 -0.46
N PRO A 172 -0.25 -8.76 -1.64
CA PRO A 172 -0.35 -9.70 -2.75
C PRO A 172 0.35 -11.04 -2.43
N VAL A 173 -0.23 -12.12 -2.93
CA VAL A 173 0.20 -13.50 -2.60
C VAL A 173 0.86 -14.25 -3.77
N ILE A 174 0.67 -13.78 -5.00
CA ILE A 174 1.19 -14.40 -6.22
C ILE A 174 1.97 -13.36 -7.02
N SER A 175 3.07 -13.82 -7.62
CA SER A 175 3.92 -12.98 -8.46
C SER A 175 4.20 -13.62 -9.80
N VAL A 176 4.27 -12.81 -10.84
CA VAL A 176 4.72 -13.19 -12.19
C VAL A 176 5.80 -12.24 -12.66
N ALA A 177 6.75 -12.76 -13.44
CA ALA A 177 7.69 -11.92 -14.15
C ALA A 177 7.03 -11.39 -15.43
N VAL A 178 7.14 -10.11 -15.70
CA VAL A 178 6.62 -9.47 -16.91
C VAL A 178 7.70 -8.68 -17.60
N GLU A 179 7.77 -8.83 -18.92
CA GLU A 179 8.75 -8.16 -19.76
C GLU A 179 8.06 -7.62 -21.01
N PRO A 180 8.39 -6.40 -21.49
CA PRO A 180 7.90 -5.94 -22.77
C PRO A 180 8.43 -6.82 -23.90
N LYS A 181 7.66 -7.03 -24.96
CA LYS A 181 8.11 -7.85 -26.09
C LYS A 181 9.29 -7.25 -26.86
N THR A 182 9.41 -5.93 -26.85
CA THR A 182 10.49 -5.20 -27.52
C THR A 182 11.11 -4.16 -26.60
N HIS A 183 12.41 -3.91 -26.75
CA HIS A 183 13.11 -2.86 -26.00
C HIS A 183 12.54 -1.45 -26.30
N ALA A 184 11.99 -1.22 -27.49
CA ALA A 184 11.37 0.05 -27.85
C ALA A 184 10.09 0.35 -27.04
N ASP A 185 9.47 -0.68 -26.45
CA ASP A 185 8.26 -0.53 -25.64
C ASP A 185 8.56 -0.33 -24.15
N GLN A 186 9.83 -0.29 -23.71
CA GLN A 186 10.23 -0.23 -22.31
C GLN A 186 9.62 0.99 -21.59
N ASP A 187 9.81 2.18 -22.12
CA ASP A 187 9.31 3.43 -21.54
C ASP A 187 7.78 3.42 -21.44
N LYS A 188 7.13 2.92 -22.49
CA LYS A 188 5.67 2.79 -22.53
C LYS A 188 5.16 1.77 -21.52
N PHE A 189 5.88 0.67 -21.36
CA PHE A 189 5.55 -0.38 -20.40
C PHE A 189 5.63 0.13 -18.96
N GLU A 190 6.68 0.87 -18.61
CA GLU A 190 6.84 1.48 -17.28
C GLU A 190 5.73 2.52 -17.00
N ASP A 191 5.38 3.36 -17.98
CA ASP A 191 4.27 4.31 -17.86
C ASP A 191 2.94 3.60 -17.63
N VAL A 192 2.68 2.48 -18.32
CA VAL A 192 1.48 1.65 -18.14
C VAL A 192 1.46 1.00 -16.76
N LEU A 193 2.58 0.46 -16.28
CA LEU A 193 2.68 -0.11 -14.93
C LEU A 193 2.37 0.93 -13.86
N ASN A 194 2.96 2.12 -13.97
CA ASN A 194 2.71 3.23 -13.04
C ASN A 194 1.23 3.64 -13.00
N LYS A 195 0.57 3.65 -14.15
CA LYS A 195 -0.87 3.93 -14.23
C LYS A 195 -1.70 2.84 -13.55
N MET A 196 -1.36 1.58 -13.76
CA MET A 196 -2.07 0.44 -13.14
C MET A 196 -1.90 0.39 -11.63
N ILE A 197 -0.68 0.64 -11.12
CA ILE A 197 -0.42 0.76 -9.68
C ILE A 197 -1.23 1.91 -9.07
N ALA A 198 -1.36 3.03 -9.79
CA ALA A 198 -2.16 4.15 -9.31
C ALA A 198 -3.67 3.84 -9.22
N GLU A 199 -4.17 2.94 -10.07
CA GLU A 199 -5.57 2.49 -10.05
C GLU A 199 -5.83 1.43 -9.00
N ASP A 200 -4.89 0.50 -8.82
CA ASP A 200 -5.05 -0.68 -7.97
C ASP A 200 -3.95 -0.76 -6.90
N PRO A 201 -4.25 -0.38 -5.66
CA PRO A 201 -3.29 -0.39 -4.56
C PRO A 201 -2.88 -1.81 -4.11
N THR A 202 -3.59 -2.86 -4.54
CA THR A 202 -3.22 -4.26 -4.26
C THR A 202 -2.21 -4.81 -5.28
N LEU A 203 -1.99 -4.08 -6.37
CA LEU A 203 -0.98 -4.42 -7.37
C LEU A 203 0.37 -3.85 -6.95
N LYS A 204 1.37 -4.70 -6.80
CA LYS A 204 2.75 -4.27 -6.51
C LYS A 204 3.69 -4.65 -7.64
N VAL A 205 4.60 -3.74 -7.92
CA VAL A 205 5.65 -3.94 -8.93
C VAL A 205 7.00 -3.73 -8.27
N ARG A 206 7.91 -4.65 -8.50
CA ARG A 206 9.31 -4.52 -8.09
C ARG A 206 10.22 -4.92 -9.24
N SER A 207 11.35 -4.27 -9.34
CA SER A 207 12.45 -4.72 -10.17
C SER A 207 13.32 -5.66 -9.36
N ASP A 208 13.65 -6.80 -9.93
CA ASP A 208 14.62 -7.72 -9.37
C ASP A 208 16.00 -7.30 -9.87
N GLU A 209 16.89 -6.88 -8.96
CA GLU A 209 18.21 -6.33 -9.30
C GLU A 209 19.14 -7.38 -9.87
N ASP A 210 18.99 -8.66 -9.46
CA ASP A 210 19.86 -9.75 -9.91
C ASP A 210 19.52 -10.23 -11.32
N THR A 211 18.22 -10.27 -11.64
CA THR A 211 17.74 -10.79 -12.94
C THR A 211 17.36 -9.68 -13.93
N GLY A 212 17.21 -8.44 -13.45
CA GLY A 212 16.68 -7.32 -14.24
C GLY A 212 15.19 -7.46 -14.58
N GLN A 213 14.51 -8.49 -14.06
CA GLN A 213 13.10 -8.75 -14.35
C GLN A 213 12.18 -7.83 -13.55
N ILE A 214 11.07 -7.44 -14.15
CA ILE A 214 10.00 -6.74 -13.47
C ILE A 214 9.01 -7.77 -12.95
N ILE A 215 8.86 -7.81 -11.63
CA ILE A 215 7.97 -8.72 -10.92
C ILE A 215 6.67 -8.00 -10.59
N LEU A 216 5.57 -8.52 -11.13
CA LEU A 216 4.21 -8.06 -10.89
C LEU A 216 3.55 -8.97 -9.86
N SER A 217 3.12 -8.40 -8.73
CA SER A 217 2.49 -9.14 -7.63
C SER A 217 1.03 -8.74 -7.46
N GLY A 218 0.14 -9.71 -7.31
CA GLY A 218 -1.31 -9.51 -7.20
C GLY A 218 -1.99 -10.48 -6.24
N MET A 219 -3.29 -10.28 -6.05
CA MET A 219 -4.10 -11.02 -5.09
C MET A 219 -4.42 -12.47 -5.52
N GLY A 220 -4.16 -12.80 -6.78
CA GLY A 220 -4.42 -14.13 -7.32
C GLY A 220 -4.14 -14.20 -8.82
N GLU A 221 -4.17 -15.42 -9.36
CA GLU A 221 -3.89 -15.69 -10.78
C GLU A 221 -4.84 -14.93 -11.71
N LEU A 222 -6.14 -15.00 -11.45
CA LEU A 222 -7.15 -14.27 -12.21
C LEU A 222 -6.95 -12.75 -12.16
N HIS A 223 -6.54 -12.21 -11.02
CA HIS A 223 -6.23 -10.80 -10.89
C HIS A 223 -5.11 -10.39 -11.84
N LEU A 224 -4.00 -11.13 -11.84
CA LEU A 224 -2.86 -10.87 -12.73
C LEU A 224 -3.23 -11.04 -14.22
N ASP A 225 -4.04 -12.03 -14.55
CA ASP A 225 -4.54 -12.24 -15.93
C ASP A 225 -5.37 -11.06 -16.42
N VAL A 226 -6.24 -10.51 -15.57
CA VAL A 226 -7.02 -9.30 -15.88
C VAL A 226 -6.10 -8.11 -16.13
N ILE A 227 -5.10 -7.90 -15.27
CA ILE A 227 -4.11 -6.82 -15.41
C ILE A 227 -3.35 -6.94 -16.74
N ILE A 228 -2.85 -8.11 -17.06
CA ILE A 228 -2.13 -8.39 -18.31
C ILE A 228 -3.05 -8.19 -19.53
N SER A 229 -4.29 -8.66 -19.43
CA SER A 229 -5.28 -8.45 -20.50
C SER A 229 -5.58 -6.97 -20.74
N ARG A 230 -5.67 -6.16 -19.67
CA ARG A 230 -5.83 -4.71 -19.75
C ARG A 230 -4.62 -4.03 -20.39
N MET A 231 -3.39 -4.42 -20.05
CA MET A 231 -2.18 -3.92 -20.69
C MET A 231 -2.25 -4.06 -22.20
N ARG A 232 -2.68 -5.23 -22.70
CA ARG A 232 -2.80 -5.51 -24.13
C ARG A 232 -3.97 -4.75 -24.78
N ARG A 233 -5.17 -4.79 -24.16
CA ARG A 233 -6.41 -4.28 -24.79
C ARG A 233 -6.54 -2.77 -24.68
N GLU A 234 -6.30 -2.20 -23.49
CA GLU A 234 -6.53 -0.79 -23.20
C GLU A 234 -5.31 0.06 -23.57
N PHE A 235 -4.10 -0.42 -23.20
CA PHE A 235 -2.86 0.35 -23.37
C PHE A 235 -2.07 -0.05 -24.62
N LYS A 236 -2.49 -1.09 -25.35
CA LYS A 236 -1.79 -1.61 -26.54
C LYS A 236 -0.31 -1.89 -26.27
N THR A 237 -0.03 -2.50 -25.11
CA THR A 237 1.31 -2.89 -24.68
C THR A 237 1.33 -4.40 -24.52
N ASP A 238 2.05 -5.08 -25.43
CA ASP A 238 2.22 -6.51 -25.38
C ASP A 238 3.37 -6.88 -24.46
N VAL A 239 3.13 -7.88 -23.62
CA VAL A 239 4.12 -8.37 -22.65
C VAL A 239 4.26 -9.87 -22.70
N ASN A 240 5.48 -10.34 -22.44
CA ASN A 240 5.79 -11.73 -22.12
C ASN A 240 5.57 -11.92 -20.61
N VAL A 241 5.00 -13.05 -20.25
CA VAL A 241 4.70 -13.38 -18.85
C VAL A 241 5.39 -14.66 -18.49
N GLY A 242 6.20 -14.63 -17.44
CA GLY A 242 6.80 -15.82 -16.85
C GLY A 242 5.79 -16.62 -16.01
N LYS A 243 6.10 -17.89 -15.73
CA LYS A 243 5.28 -18.69 -14.83
C LYS A 243 5.26 -18.06 -13.45
N PRO A 244 4.12 -18.09 -12.72
CA PRO A 244 4.09 -17.69 -11.33
C PRO A 244 5.14 -18.46 -10.53
N GLN A 245 5.99 -17.73 -9.80
CA GLN A 245 6.99 -18.34 -8.92
C GLN A 245 6.53 -18.18 -7.49
N VAL A 246 6.60 -19.28 -6.74
CA VAL A 246 6.43 -19.23 -5.29
C VAL A 246 7.70 -18.65 -4.69
N VAL A 247 7.57 -17.56 -3.95
CA VAL A 247 8.71 -16.98 -3.24
C VAL A 247 9.03 -17.87 -2.05
N TYR A 248 10.05 -18.69 -2.20
CA TYR A 248 10.58 -19.47 -1.08
C TYR A 248 11.46 -18.56 -0.20
N ARG A 249 11.40 -18.79 1.10
CA ARG A 249 12.27 -18.17 2.09
C ARG A 249 12.83 -19.25 2.98
N GLU A 250 14.10 -19.13 3.35
CA GLU A 250 14.74 -20.02 4.29
C GLU A 250 14.54 -19.50 5.74
N THR A 251 14.58 -20.39 6.69
CA THR A 251 14.67 -20.05 8.11
C THR A 251 15.36 -21.20 8.87
N ILE A 252 15.86 -20.91 10.06
CA ILE A 252 16.47 -21.92 10.89
C ILE A 252 15.45 -22.51 11.87
N GLY A 253 15.51 -23.82 12.08
CA GLY A 253 14.62 -24.53 13.01
C GLY A 253 15.19 -24.69 14.41
N LYS A 254 16.49 -24.47 14.60
CA LYS A 254 17.21 -24.62 15.88
C LYS A 254 18.30 -23.56 16.00
N GLU A 255 18.70 -23.30 17.25
CA GLU A 255 19.87 -22.46 17.51
C GLU A 255 21.12 -23.10 16.92
N ALA A 256 21.98 -22.28 16.33
CA ALA A 256 23.25 -22.70 15.75
C ALA A 256 24.35 -21.70 16.10
N LYS A 257 25.59 -22.15 16.09
CA LYS A 257 26.78 -21.32 16.27
C LYS A 257 27.66 -21.44 15.05
N GLY A 258 28.11 -20.30 14.55
CA GLY A 258 29.04 -20.22 13.44
C GLY A 258 30.32 -19.52 13.87
N PHE A 259 31.45 -19.98 13.32
CA PHE A 259 32.75 -19.38 13.53
C PHE A 259 33.48 -19.30 12.20
N ALA A 260 34.05 -18.16 11.90
CA ALA A 260 34.90 -18.02 10.74
C ALA A 260 36.04 -17.01 10.96
N SER A 261 37.19 -17.32 10.37
CA SER A 261 38.36 -16.47 10.35
C SER A 261 38.79 -16.21 8.91
N PHE A 262 39.00 -14.95 8.59
CA PHE A 262 39.60 -14.53 7.32
C PHE A 262 41.00 -13.99 7.61
N ASP A 263 42.01 -14.73 7.20
CA ASP A 263 43.43 -14.42 7.39
C ASP A 263 44.15 -14.63 6.04
N ARG A 264 44.21 -13.57 5.22
CA ARG A 264 44.76 -13.65 3.87
C ARG A 264 45.40 -12.34 3.45
N GLU A 265 46.39 -12.48 2.54
CA GLU A 265 46.97 -11.35 1.84
C GLU A 265 46.16 -11.09 0.55
N VAL A 266 45.67 -9.83 0.43
CA VAL A 266 44.93 -9.35 -0.74
C VAL A 266 45.57 -8.05 -1.22
N ALA A 267 45.96 -8.00 -2.49
CA ALA A 267 46.59 -6.84 -3.13
C ALA A 267 47.86 -6.31 -2.39
N GLY A 268 48.64 -7.22 -1.78
CA GLY A 268 49.87 -6.89 -1.07
C GLY A 268 49.66 -6.38 0.38
N HIS A 269 48.42 -6.44 0.87
CA HIS A 269 48.08 -6.10 2.27
C HIS A 269 47.51 -7.35 2.97
N HIS A 270 47.98 -7.55 4.21
CA HIS A 270 47.47 -8.65 5.04
C HIS A 270 46.15 -8.22 5.71
N HIS A 271 45.13 -9.04 5.59
CA HIS A 271 43.81 -8.77 6.16
C HIS A 271 43.41 -9.84 7.14
N PHE A 272 43.02 -9.45 8.33
CA PHE A 272 42.58 -10.35 9.40
C PHE A 272 41.23 -9.93 9.96
N GLY A 273 40.35 -10.90 10.14
CA GLY A 273 39.06 -10.73 10.82
C GLY A 273 38.51 -12.09 11.25
N GLU A 274 38.15 -12.21 12.51
CA GLU A 274 37.60 -13.43 13.09
C GLU A 274 36.34 -13.10 13.85
N VAL A 275 35.27 -13.87 13.62
CA VAL A 275 33.98 -13.67 14.25
C VAL A 275 33.35 -14.97 14.68
N SER A 276 32.65 -14.94 15.81
CA SER A 276 31.79 -16.00 16.32
C SER A 276 30.36 -15.49 16.40
N LEU A 277 29.44 -16.17 15.71
CA LEU A 277 28.04 -15.81 15.67
C LEU A 277 27.17 -16.89 16.33
N GLU A 278 26.09 -16.50 16.96
CA GLU A 278 25.01 -17.37 17.42
C GLU A 278 23.73 -16.97 16.72
N LEU A 279 23.10 -17.91 16.03
CA LEU A 279 21.87 -17.72 15.29
C LEU A 279 20.70 -18.36 16.06
N LYS A 280 19.63 -17.62 16.28
CA LYS A 280 18.42 -18.09 16.95
C LYS A 280 17.19 -17.89 16.07
N PRO A 281 16.30 -18.90 15.98
CA PRO A 281 15.04 -18.73 15.28
C PRO A 281 14.13 -17.76 16.03
N LEU A 282 13.46 -16.88 15.29
CA LEU A 282 12.42 -15.99 15.78
C LEU A 282 11.03 -16.52 15.40
N LYS A 283 9.99 -15.96 15.99
CA LYS A 283 8.61 -16.24 15.57
C LYS A 283 8.37 -15.66 14.16
N ARG A 284 7.58 -16.37 13.37
CA ARG A 284 7.24 -15.99 12.00
C ARG A 284 6.74 -14.55 11.91
N GLY A 285 7.33 -13.79 10.99
CA GLY A 285 6.95 -12.40 10.72
C GLY A 285 7.68 -11.35 11.54
N LEU A 286 8.67 -11.74 12.38
CA LEU A 286 9.47 -10.78 13.16
C LEU A 286 10.67 -10.21 12.39
N GLY A 287 10.98 -10.77 11.23
CA GLY A 287 12.12 -10.37 10.42
C GLY A 287 13.46 -10.72 11.06
N ASN A 288 14.55 -10.30 10.41
CA ASN A 288 15.90 -10.54 10.87
C ASN A 288 16.37 -9.46 11.85
N ARG A 289 17.18 -9.85 12.84
CA ARG A 289 17.75 -8.92 13.80
C ARG A 289 19.22 -9.26 14.03
N PHE A 290 20.06 -8.21 14.09
CA PHE A 290 21.46 -8.32 14.49
C PHE A 290 21.65 -7.69 15.88
N ARG A 291 22.46 -8.34 16.75
CA ARG A 291 22.87 -7.81 18.05
C ARG A 291 24.34 -8.15 18.32
N SER A 292 25.07 -7.21 18.86
CA SER A 292 26.41 -7.45 19.43
C SER A 292 26.29 -7.62 20.95
N ILE A 293 26.97 -8.61 21.52
CA ILE A 293 27.13 -8.82 22.96
C ILE A 293 28.58 -8.81 23.41
N ILE A 294 29.50 -8.44 22.50
CA ILE A 294 30.94 -8.35 22.78
C ILE A 294 31.31 -6.93 23.22
N THR A 295 32.44 -6.81 23.88
CA THR A 295 33.06 -5.53 24.29
C THR A 295 34.14 -5.10 23.32
N ASP A 296 34.51 -3.81 23.32
CA ASP A 296 35.54 -3.20 22.48
C ASP A 296 36.93 -3.88 22.55
N GLU A 297 37.21 -4.57 23.66
CA GLU A 297 38.47 -5.29 23.83
C GLU A 297 38.66 -6.47 22.86
N ASN A 298 37.54 -7.03 22.36
CA ASN A 298 37.57 -8.18 21.43
C ASN A 298 37.64 -7.76 19.97
N ILE A 299 36.78 -6.82 19.58
CA ILE A 299 36.72 -6.23 18.22
C ILE A 299 36.37 -4.74 18.36
N PRO A 300 37.18 -3.82 17.83
CA PRO A 300 36.88 -2.40 17.83
C PRO A 300 35.56 -2.05 17.16
N ASP A 301 34.81 -1.13 17.75
CA ASP A 301 33.49 -0.71 17.27
C ASP A 301 33.45 -0.22 15.81
N ILE A 302 34.58 0.26 15.31
CA ILE A 302 34.71 0.70 13.90
C ILE A 302 34.37 -0.42 12.89
N PHE A 303 34.52 -1.69 13.28
CA PHE A 303 34.23 -2.83 12.40
C PHE A 303 32.82 -3.38 12.53
N MET A 304 32.01 -2.92 13.50
CA MET A 304 30.64 -3.37 13.71
C MET A 304 29.74 -3.19 12.49
N PRO A 305 29.77 -2.03 11.77
CA PRO A 305 28.98 -1.87 10.55
C PRO A 305 29.35 -2.86 9.44
N ALA A 306 30.63 -3.21 9.34
CA ALA A 306 31.10 -4.18 8.34
C ALA A 306 30.63 -5.61 8.66
N ILE A 307 30.65 -6.00 9.93
CA ILE A 307 30.14 -7.29 10.44
C ILE A 307 28.64 -7.38 10.17
N GLU A 308 27.87 -6.38 10.60
CA GLU A 308 26.43 -6.32 10.41
C GLU A 308 26.07 -6.43 8.93
N LYS A 309 26.73 -5.66 8.07
CA LYS A 309 26.54 -5.71 6.63
C LYS A 309 26.83 -7.12 6.05
N GLY A 310 27.91 -7.77 6.48
CA GLY A 310 28.25 -9.12 6.03
C GLY A 310 27.22 -10.16 6.47
N VAL A 311 26.64 -10.03 7.67
CA VAL A 311 25.55 -10.88 8.14
C VAL A 311 24.31 -10.70 7.27
N TYR A 312 23.84 -9.46 7.04
CA TYR A 312 22.64 -9.22 6.24
C TYR A 312 22.82 -9.68 4.78
N GLU A 313 23.96 -9.42 4.15
CA GLU A 313 24.24 -9.92 2.80
C GLU A 313 24.22 -11.47 2.73
N SER A 314 24.66 -12.13 3.79
CA SER A 314 24.58 -13.60 3.88
C SER A 314 23.15 -14.10 4.02
N LEU A 315 22.33 -13.41 4.85
CA LEU A 315 20.92 -13.74 5.02
C LEU A 315 20.11 -13.49 3.74
N GLU A 316 20.48 -12.51 2.93
CA GLU A 316 19.83 -12.26 1.64
C GLU A 316 20.06 -13.37 0.62
N SER A 317 21.22 -14.02 0.68
CA SER A 317 21.59 -15.06 -0.30
C SER A 317 21.31 -16.50 0.14
N GLY A 318 20.86 -16.72 1.37
CA GLY A 318 20.55 -18.03 1.94
C GLY A 318 21.69 -19.05 1.85
N ALA A 319 21.68 -20.05 2.73
CA ALA A 319 22.77 -21.04 2.79
C ALA A 319 22.43 -22.36 2.07
N LEU A 320 21.14 -22.73 1.96
CA LEU A 320 20.71 -24.03 1.44
C LEU A 320 20.37 -24.00 -0.06
N SER A 321 19.50 -23.09 -0.45
CA SER A 321 18.94 -23.04 -1.82
C SER A 321 19.05 -21.65 -2.44
N GLY A 322 19.70 -20.72 -1.75
CA GLY A 322 19.89 -19.35 -2.24
C GLY A 322 18.69 -18.44 -2.02
N TYR A 323 17.70 -18.86 -1.22
CA TYR A 323 16.56 -18.02 -0.87
C TYR A 323 16.85 -17.17 0.36
N PRO A 324 16.31 -15.92 0.45
CA PRO A 324 16.52 -15.07 1.61
C PRO A 324 16.12 -15.76 2.92
N VAL A 325 17.00 -15.71 3.90
CA VAL A 325 16.74 -16.20 5.27
C VAL A 325 15.93 -15.14 6.01
N VAL A 326 14.88 -15.57 6.70
CA VAL A 326 13.98 -14.69 7.47
C VAL A 326 13.74 -15.22 8.87
N ASP A 327 13.34 -14.31 9.77
CA ASP A 327 12.96 -14.62 11.14
C ASP A 327 14.11 -15.24 11.96
N VAL A 328 15.29 -14.64 11.86
CA VAL A 328 16.51 -15.07 12.56
C VAL A 328 17.10 -13.89 13.36
N GLU A 329 17.43 -14.16 14.61
CA GLU A 329 18.29 -13.28 15.40
C GLU A 329 19.73 -13.76 15.31
N VAL A 330 20.63 -12.90 14.85
CA VAL A 330 22.06 -13.16 14.79
C VAL A 330 22.76 -12.36 15.88
N LYS A 331 23.48 -13.04 16.77
CA LYS A 331 24.25 -12.43 17.86
C LYS A 331 25.73 -12.60 17.57
N LEU A 332 26.46 -11.49 17.63
CA LEU A 332 27.91 -11.54 17.66
C LEU A 332 28.36 -11.85 19.09
N THR A 333 28.93 -13.04 19.29
CA THR A 333 29.26 -13.58 20.62
C THR A 333 30.76 -13.57 20.91
N GLY A 334 31.59 -13.37 19.88
CA GLY A 334 33.04 -13.35 20.04
C GLY A 334 33.74 -13.03 18.73
N GLY A 335 35.04 -12.89 18.82
CA GLY A 335 35.94 -12.69 17.71
C GLY A 335 37.29 -12.24 18.21
N SER A 336 38.24 -12.06 17.31
CA SER A 336 39.57 -11.54 17.64
C SER A 336 40.02 -10.47 16.67
N TYR A 337 40.82 -9.57 17.18
CA TYR A 337 41.40 -8.41 16.47
C TYR A 337 42.93 -8.46 16.48
N LYS A 338 43.55 -8.14 15.37
CA LYS A 338 44.99 -7.92 15.27
C LYS A 338 45.22 -6.49 14.79
N GLU A 339 45.86 -5.70 15.64
CA GLU A 339 46.05 -4.23 15.48
C GLU A 339 46.61 -3.82 14.11
N SER A 340 47.52 -4.61 13.55
CA SER A 340 48.16 -4.29 12.25
C SER A 340 47.43 -4.84 11.03
N PHE A 341 46.44 -5.72 11.18
CA PHE A 341 45.87 -6.47 10.07
C PHE A 341 44.32 -6.49 10.05
N GLY A 342 43.67 -5.90 11.05
CA GLY A 342 42.21 -5.78 11.10
C GLY A 342 41.70 -4.91 9.94
N SER A 343 40.70 -5.40 9.18
CA SER A 343 40.12 -4.62 8.09
C SER A 343 38.62 -4.85 7.94
N GLU A 344 37.92 -3.84 7.48
CA GLU A 344 36.47 -3.94 7.20
C GLU A 344 36.13 -5.09 6.24
N LEU A 345 36.96 -5.28 5.21
CA LEU A 345 36.81 -6.37 4.25
C LEU A 345 36.87 -7.72 4.94
N ALA A 346 37.87 -7.96 5.82
CA ALA A 346 38.04 -9.21 6.51
C ALA A 346 36.87 -9.53 7.45
N TYR A 347 36.41 -8.54 8.21
CA TYR A 347 35.27 -8.72 9.10
C TYR A 347 33.95 -8.91 8.34
N LYS A 348 33.74 -8.23 7.22
CA LYS A 348 32.60 -8.46 6.36
C LYS A 348 32.57 -9.89 5.78
N VAL A 349 33.72 -10.35 5.28
CA VAL A 349 33.81 -11.71 4.70
C VAL A 349 33.68 -12.79 5.80
N SER A 350 34.39 -12.65 6.92
CA SER A 350 34.30 -13.62 8.02
C SER A 350 32.91 -13.71 8.61
N SER A 351 32.21 -12.57 8.79
CA SER A 351 30.82 -12.56 9.27
C SER A 351 29.85 -13.25 8.28
N SER A 352 30.04 -13.00 6.99
CA SER A 352 29.26 -13.71 5.95
C SER A 352 29.53 -15.22 5.95
N MET A 353 30.80 -15.62 6.13
CA MET A 353 31.17 -17.06 6.22
C MET A 353 30.66 -17.73 7.49
N ALA A 354 30.70 -17.03 8.63
CA ALA A 354 30.23 -17.57 9.90
C ALA A 354 28.70 -17.71 9.96
N CYS A 355 27.98 -16.94 9.15
CA CYS A 355 26.52 -16.97 9.06
C CYS A 355 26.03 -18.10 8.13
N LYS A 356 26.82 -18.55 7.20
CA LYS A 356 26.55 -19.68 6.29
C LYS A 356 26.92 -21.02 6.92
#